data_e19aa367f437ae15031c6ab9d561e85f
#
_entry.id   e19aa367f437ae15031c6ab9d561e85f
#
_cell.length_a   1.000
_cell.length_b   1.000
_cell.length_c   1.000
_cell.angle_alpha   90.00
_cell.angle_beta   90.00
_cell.angle_gamma   90.00
#
_symmetry.space_group_name_H-M   'P 1'
#
loop_
_entity.id
_entity.type
_entity.pdbx_description
1 polymer ?
#
loop_
_entity_poly.entity_id
_entity_poly.type
_entity_poly.pdbx_seq_one_letter_code
_entity_poly.pdbx_strand_id
1 'polypeptide(L)'
;DIKFVIHHLISLTVWGTTLNAGRGCELANCCLLMGESTTPILNAWWLAKQAGHERLARGLSRIFTAGFLGVRVAILPFYVVPFAYEALRGEDLEKRVGTLRARLWAALVVLSMFGGLVWARSLVRGLLKDLRKGKRQIQAKPRAKQS
;
A
#
# COMPACT_ATOMS: atom_id res chain seq x y z
N ASP A 1 7.82 5.03 -13.59
CA ASP A 1 8.59 5.01 -12.34
C ASP A 1 9.02 3.57 -12.07
N ILE A 2 10.32 3.34 -11.96
CA ILE A 2 10.92 2.00 -11.77
C ILE A 2 10.38 1.30 -10.52
N LYS A 3 10.05 2.04 -9.47
CA LYS A 3 9.49 1.48 -8.22
C LYS A 3 8.14 0.82 -8.46
N PHE A 4 7.34 1.39 -9.35
CA PHE A 4 6.04 0.86 -9.73
C PHE A 4 6.19 -0.46 -10.51
N VAL A 5 7.14 -0.49 -11.43
CA VAL A 5 7.47 -1.70 -12.20
C VAL A 5 7.95 -2.84 -11.28
N ILE A 6 8.87 -2.53 -10.35
CA ILE A 6 9.37 -3.50 -9.38
C ILE A 6 8.23 -4.04 -8.51
N HIS A 7 7.35 -3.17 -8.02
CA HIS A 7 6.17 -3.58 -7.23
C HIS A 7 5.28 -4.56 -7.99
N HIS A 8 4.94 -4.25 -9.24
CA HIS A 8 4.11 -5.15 -10.04
C HIS A 8 4.81 -6.47 -10.41
N LEU A 9 6.10 -6.45 -10.66
CA LEU A 9 6.87 -7.69 -10.88
C LEU A 9 6.84 -8.58 -9.64
N ILE A 10 6.99 -8.02 -8.44
CA ILE A 10 6.88 -8.76 -7.19
C ILE A 10 5.46 -9.35 -7.05
N SER A 11 4.43 -8.55 -7.23
CA SER A 11 3.03 -9.00 -7.12
C SER A 11 2.72 -10.11 -8.13
N LEU A 12 3.12 -9.96 -9.38
CA LEU A 12 2.92 -10.97 -10.43
C LEU A 12 3.70 -12.27 -10.14
N THR A 13 4.91 -12.17 -9.61
CA THR A 13 5.72 -13.33 -9.23
C THR A 13 5.05 -14.11 -8.10
N VAL A 14 4.57 -13.43 -7.07
CA VAL A 14 3.89 -14.09 -5.95
C VAL A 14 2.57 -14.69 -6.45
N TRP A 15 1.74 -13.95 -7.16
CA TRP A 15 0.48 -14.46 -7.70
C TRP A 15 0.67 -15.62 -8.66
N GLY A 16 1.57 -15.51 -9.63
CA GLY A 16 1.83 -16.58 -10.58
C GLY A 16 2.32 -17.87 -9.92
N THR A 17 3.17 -17.75 -8.90
CA THR A 17 3.66 -18.91 -8.16
C THR A 17 2.64 -19.48 -7.17
N THR A 18 1.74 -18.66 -6.60
CA THR A 18 0.67 -19.12 -5.72
C THR A 18 -0.43 -19.83 -6.51
N LEU A 19 -0.80 -19.34 -7.68
CA LEU A 19 -1.75 -20.03 -8.57
C LEU A 19 -1.27 -21.42 -8.95
N ASN A 20 0.03 -21.58 -9.18
CA ASN A 20 0.64 -22.86 -9.55
C ASN A 20 0.83 -23.81 -8.35
N ALA A 21 0.83 -23.30 -7.12
CA ALA A 21 0.99 -24.11 -5.91
C ALA A 21 -0.32 -24.74 -5.41
N GLY A 22 -1.46 -24.20 -5.79
CA GLY A 22 -2.77 -24.67 -5.35
C GLY A 22 -3.08 -24.31 -3.89
N ARG A 23 -3.23 -25.30 -3.02
CA ARG A 23 -3.59 -25.10 -1.60
C ARG A 23 -2.42 -24.60 -0.75
N GLY A 24 -2.69 -23.78 0.26
CA GLY A 24 -1.70 -23.34 1.26
C GLY A 24 -1.15 -21.94 1.01
N CYS A 25 -1.64 -21.25 -0.01
CA CYS A 25 -1.20 -19.89 -0.36
C CYS A 25 -2.24 -18.81 -0.01
N GLU A 26 -3.29 -19.16 0.72
CA GLU A 26 -4.41 -18.28 1.04
C GLU A 26 -3.93 -17.03 1.77
N LEU A 27 -3.03 -17.18 2.74
CA LEU A 27 -2.50 -16.06 3.51
C LEU A 27 -1.61 -15.14 2.67
N ALA A 28 -0.78 -15.70 1.79
CA ALA A 28 0.01 -14.92 0.83
C ALA A 28 -0.89 -14.10 -0.10
N ASN A 29 -1.95 -14.73 -0.62
CA ASN A 29 -2.93 -14.05 -1.47
C ASN A 29 -3.71 -12.96 -0.71
N CYS A 30 -4.10 -13.20 0.55
CA CYS A 30 -4.71 -12.17 1.40
C CYS A 30 -3.77 -10.98 1.59
N CYS A 31 -2.49 -11.19 1.86
CA CYS A 31 -1.50 -10.11 1.97
C CYS A 31 -1.42 -9.27 0.69
N LEU A 32 -1.42 -9.93 -0.48
CA LEU A 32 -1.40 -9.26 -1.77
C LEU A 32 -2.68 -8.48 -2.05
N LEU A 33 -3.85 -9.10 -1.89
CA LEU A 33 -5.16 -8.44 -2.09
C LEU A 33 -5.31 -7.22 -1.20
N MET A 34 -4.93 -7.32 0.07
CA MET A 34 -4.90 -6.18 0.98
C MET A 34 -3.94 -5.10 0.48
N GLY A 35 -2.77 -5.50 -0.02
CA GLY A 35 -1.81 -4.59 -0.62
C GLY A 35 -2.38 -3.81 -1.80
N GLU A 36 -3.21 -4.44 -2.64
CA GLU A 36 -3.81 -3.84 -3.83
C GLU A 36 -5.17 -3.15 -3.57
N SER A 37 -5.75 -3.29 -2.38
CA SER A 37 -7.09 -2.74 -2.06
C SER A 37 -7.20 -1.22 -2.25
N THR A 38 -6.11 -0.48 -2.14
CA THR A 38 -6.06 0.98 -2.32
C THR A 38 -5.70 1.42 -3.75
N THR A 39 -5.29 0.50 -4.61
CA THR A 39 -4.89 0.78 -6.00
C THR A 39 -6.01 1.40 -6.85
N PRO A 40 -7.29 0.99 -6.75
CA PRO A 40 -8.37 1.65 -7.47
C PRO A 40 -8.52 3.14 -7.13
N ILE A 41 -8.36 3.50 -5.85
CA ILE A 41 -8.43 4.90 -5.40
C ILE A 41 -7.25 5.70 -5.94
N LEU A 42 -6.06 5.11 -5.96
CA LEU A 42 -4.86 5.71 -6.55
C LEU A 42 -5.05 6.00 -8.04
N ASN A 43 -5.60 5.05 -8.79
CA ASN A 43 -5.87 5.20 -10.22
C ASN A 43 -6.93 6.28 -10.47
N ALA A 44 -8.01 6.30 -9.68
CA ALA A 44 -9.03 7.34 -9.77
C ALA A 44 -8.46 8.73 -9.46
N TRP A 45 -7.59 8.85 -8.46
CA TRP A 45 -6.87 10.08 -8.16
C TRP A 45 -6.01 10.55 -9.34
N TRP A 46 -5.24 9.64 -9.93
CA TRP A 46 -4.39 9.94 -11.06
C TRP A 46 -5.19 10.42 -12.28
N LEU A 47 -6.28 9.72 -12.62
CA LEU A 47 -7.19 10.10 -13.71
C LEU A 47 -7.84 11.46 -13.47
N ALA A 48 -8.35 11.73 -12.25
CA ALA A 48 -8.94 13.01 -11.90
C ALA A 48 -7.93 14.16 -12.05
N LYS A 49 -6.66 13.91 -11.69
CA LYS A 49 -5.58 14.88 -11.85
C LYS A 49 -5.27 15.15 -13.32
N GLN A 50 -5.21 14.12 -14.17
CA GLN A 50 -4.97 14.29 -15.62
C GLN A 50 -6.14 15.01 -16.31
N ALA A 51 -7.37 14.75 -15.85
CA ALA A 51 -8.57 15.43 -16.37
C ALA A 51 -8.75 16.88 -15.85
N GLY A 52 -7.81 17.40 -15.05
CA GLY A 52 -7.89 18.77 -14.51
C GLY A 52 -8.91 18.96 -13.38
N HIS A 53 -9.50 17.87 -12.85
CA HIS A 53 -10.48 17.92 -11.76
C HIS A 53 -9.81 18.08 -10.37
N GLU A 54 -9.20 19.22 -10.12
CA GLU A 54 -8.39 19.50 -8.92
C GLU A 54 -9.10 19.28 -7.60
N ARG A 55 -10.43 19.58 -7.49
CA ARG A 55 -11.19 19.35 -6.26
C ARG A 55 -11.36 17.86 -5.98
N LEU A 56 -11.72 17.10 -7.02
CA LEU A 56 -11.87 15.65 -6.93
C LEU A 56 -10.54 14.98 -6.62
N ALA A 57 -9.47 15.37 -7.31
CA ALA A 57 -8.13 14.85 -7.07
C ALA A 57 -7.67 15.07 -5.63
N ARG A 58 -7.92 16.24 -5.04
CA ARG A 58 -7.61 16.49 -3.62
C ARG A 58 -8.41 15.60 -2.67
N GLY A 59 -9.69 15.39 -2.93
CA GLY A 59 -10.54 14.48 -2.15
C GLY A 59 -10.01 13.05 -2.20
N LEU A 60 -9.80 12.53 -3.39
CA LEU A 60 -9.28 11.17 -3.63
C LEU A 60 -7.87 10.97 -3.03
N SER A 61 -7.00 11.97 -3.09
CA SER A 61 -5.67 11.90 -2.45
C SER A 61 -5.77 11.71 -0.94
N ARG A 62 -6.70 12.37 -0.26
CA ARG A 62 -6.91 12.20 1.18
C ARG A 62 -7.47 10.82 1.52
N ILE A 63 -8.47 10.35 0.76
CA ILE A 63 -9.07 9.03 0.94
C ILE A 63 -8.00 7.95 0.69
N PHE A 64 -7.23 8.09 -0.39
CA PHE A 64 -6.12 7.20 -0.71
C PHE A 64 -5.10 7.17 0.45
N THR A 65 -4.67 8.34 0.94
CA THR A 65 -3.67 8.40 2.02
C THR A 65 -4.18 7.74 3.30
N ALA A 66 -5.43 8.01 3.69
CA ALA A 66 -6.05 7.40 4.87
C ALA A 66 -6.19 5.87 4.70
N GLY A 67 -6.71 5.42 3.56
CA GLY A 67 -6.85 4.00 3.25
C GLY A 67 -5.51 3.29 3.18
N PHE A 68 -4.51 3.89 2.53
CA PHE A 68 -3.17 3.35 2.44
C PHE A 68 -2.51 3.19 3.82
N LEU A 69 -2.59 4.20 4.68
CA LEU A 69 -2.05 4.12 6.04
C LEU A 69 -2.81 3.08 6.87
N GLY A 70 -4.14 3.06 6.80
CA GLY A 70 -4.97 2.08 7.51
C GLY A 70 -4.63 0.66 7.11
N VAL A 71 -4.60 0.38 5.82
CA VAL A 71 -4.33 -0.99 5.32
C VAL A 71 -2.85 -1.36 5.49
N ARG A 72 -1.93 -0.55 4.98
CA ARG A 72 -0.51 -0.92 4.89
C ARG A 72 0.24 -0.79 6.21
N VAL A 73 -0.13 0.15 7.07
CA VAL A 73 0.58 0.38 8.34
C VAL A 73 -0.13 -0.27 9.51
N ALA A 74 -1.47 -0.21 9.56
CA ALA A 74 -2.22 -0.76 10.68
C ALA A 74 -2.60 -2.23 10.50
N ILE A 75 -3.14 -2.63 9.34
CA ILE A 75 -3.73 -3.96 9.16
C ILE A 75 -2.72 -4.97 8.62
N LEU A 76 -2.01 -4.64 7.56
CA LEU A 76 -1.13 -5.57 6.84
C LEU A 76 -0.07 -6.26 7.72
N PRO A 77 0.58 -5.58 8.68
CA PRO A 77 1.57 -6.23 9.55
C PRO A 77 1.01 -7.42 10.34
N PHE A 78 -0.27 -7.38 10.75
CA PHE A 78 -0.92 -8.50 11.47
C PHE A 78 -1.04 -9.77 10.63
N TYR A 79 -0.96 -9.67 9.31
CA TYR A 79 -0.98 -10.82 8.40
C TYR A 79 0.43 -11.19 7.91
N VAL A 80 1.26 -10.19 7.65
CA VAL A 80 2.62 -10.41 7.13
C VAL A 80 3.53 -11.04 8.19
N VAL A 81 3.45 -10.59 9.44
CA VAL A 81 4.32 -11.11 10.51
C VAL A 81 4.07 -12.59 10.79
N PRO A 82 2.82 -13.04 11.04
CA PRO A 82 2.54 -14.47 11.20
C PRO A 82 2.90 -15.29 9.96
N PHE A 83 2.60 -14.78 8.76
CA PHE A 83 2.96 -15.47 7.51
C PHE A 83 4.47 -15.64 7.37
N ALA A 84 5.24 -14.60 7.61
CA ALA A 84 6.70 -14.67 7.55
C ALA A 84 7.27 -15.62 8.61
N TYR A 85 6.71 -15.62 9.81
CA TYR A 85 7.09 -16.54 10.88
C TYR A 85 6.83 -18.00 10.48
N GLU A 86 5.63 -18.31 9.98
CA GLU A 86 5.27 -19.64 9.51
C GLU A 86 6.15 -20.09 8.34
N ALA A 87 6.42 -19.20 7.38
CA ALA A 87 7.27 -19.50 6.23
C ALA A 87 8.74 -19.74 6.59
N LEU A 88 9.22 -19.22 7.73
CA LEU A 88 10.62 -19.38 8.17
C LEU A 88 10.78 -20.53 9.17
N ARG A 89 9.75 -20.91 9.91
CA ARG A 89 9.81 -21.89 11.01
C ARG A 89 8.75 -22.96 10.97
N GLY A 90 7.71 -22.79 10.12
CA GLY A 90 6.58 -23.71 10.05
C GLY A 90 6.84 -24.85 9.08
N GLU A 91 6.89 -26.08 9.59
CA GLU A 91 7.02 -27.29 8.75
C GLU A 91 5.81 -27.51 7.83
N ASP A 92 4.64 -27.01 8.20
CA ASP A 92 3.40 -27.24 7.45
C ASP A 92 3.37 -26.50 6.13
N LEU A 93 3.79 -25.24 6.08
CA LEU A 93 3.87 -24.48 4.84
C LEU A 93 4.98 -25.06 3.93
N GLU A 94 6.12 -25.40 4.51
CA GLU A 94 7.23 -26.01 3.76
C GLU A 94 6.84 -27.35 3.12
N LYS A 95 6.10 -28.19 3.84
CA LYS A 95 5.57 -29.48 3.33
C LYS A 95 4.59 -29.30 2.18
N ARG A 96 3.79 -28.23 2.21
CA ARG A 96 2.74 -27.97 1.21
C ARG A 96 3.26 -27.34 -0.07
N VAL A 97 4.17 -26.37 0.03
CA VAL A 97 4.61 -25.57 -1.13
C VAL A 97 6.09 -25.70 -1.44
N GLY A 98 6.85 -26.34 -0.57
CA GLY A 98 8.30 -26.48 -0.65
C GLY A 98 9.06 -25.29 -0.01
N THR A 99 10.18 -25.59 0.63
CA THR A 99 11.01 -24.64 1.40
C THR A 99 11.39 -23.40 0.60
N LEU A 100 11.85 -23.58 -0.63
CA LEU A 100 12.30 -22.46 -1.47
C LEU A 100 11.16 -21.48 -1.77
N ARG A 101 9.98 -21.99 -2.11
CA ARG A 101 8.80 -21.15 -2.42
C ARG A 101 8.31 -20.42 -1.17
N ALA A 102 8.21 -21.11 -0.03
CA ALA A 102 7.79 -20.51 1.22
C ALA A 102 8.69 -19.33 1.62
N ARG A 103 10.01 -19.52 1.56
CA ARG A 103 11.00 -18.47 1.87
C ARG A 103 10.98 -17.33 0.86
N LEU A 104 10.83 -17.63 -0.42
CA LEU A 104 10.73 -16.62 -1.47
C LEU A 104 9.47 -15.75 -1.25
N TRP A 105 8.32 -16.35 -0.99
CA TRP A 105 7.09 -15.60 -0.72
C TRP A 105 7.21 -14.74 0.53
N ALA A 106 7.76 -15.27 1.62
CA ALA A 106 8.01 -14.50 2.84
C ALA A 106 8.91 -13.29 2.56
N ALA A 107 10.03 -13.49 1.87
CA ALA A 107 10.94 -12.41 1.52
C ALA A 107 10.26 -11.34 0.66
N LEU A 108 9.50 -11.72 -0.38
CA LEU A 108 8.81 -10.79 -1.27
C LEU A 108 7.69 -10.02 -0.56
N VAL A 109 6.91 -10.68 0.30
CA VAL A 109 5.84 -10.03 1.06
C VAL A 109 6.41 -9.06 2.10
N VAL A 110 7.46 -9.45 2.81
CA VAL A 110 8.17 -8.58 3.76
C VAL A 110 8.80 -7.38 3.03
N LEU A 111 9.45 -7.58 1.90
CA LEU A 111 10.02 -6.51 1.07
C LEU A 111 8.95 -5.53 0.60
N SER A 112 7.80 -6.04 0.16
CA SER A 112 6.64 -5.22 -0.23
C SER A 112 6.10 -4.38 0.94
N MET A 113 6.07 -4.96 2.14
CA MET A 113 5.68 -4.24 3.36
C MET A 113 6.64 -3.08 3.65
N PHE A 114 7.96 -3.32 3.61
CA PHE A 114 8.96 -2.25 3.80
C PHE A 114 8.85 -1.15 2.74
N GLY A 115 8.69 -1.52 1.47
CA GLY A 115 8.43 -0.56 0.39
C GLY A 115 7.18 0.29 0.67
N GLY A 116 6.11 -0.33 1.17
CA GLY A 116 4.90 0.34 1.60
C GLY A 116 5.13 1.35 2.74
N LEU A 117 5.94 1.00 3.75
CA LEU A 117 6.28 1.90 4.86
C LEU A 117 7.10 3.12 4.40
N VAL A 118 8.05 2.92 3.49
CA VAL A 118 8.81 4.03 2.89
C VAL A 118 7.87 4.98 2.14
N TRP A 119 6.90 4.44 1.40
CA TRP A 119 5.92 5.24 0.70
C TRP A 119 4.94 5.94 1.64
N ALA A 120 4.48 5.26 2.70
CA ALA A 120 3.65 5.84 3.76
C ALA A 120 4.28 7.11 4.35
N ARG A 121 5.58 7.07 4.64
CA ARG A 121 6.33 8.24 5.12
C ARG A 121 6.26 9.43 4.15
N SER A 122 6.35 9.18 2.85
CA SER A 122 6.24 10.22 1.82
C SER A 122 4.84 10.81 1.74
N LEU A 123 3.79 9.96 1.84
CA LEU A 123 2.39 10.39 1.85
C LEU A 123 2.07 11.26 3.07
N VAL A 124 2.51 10.84 4.26
CA VAL A 124 2.32 11.63 5.50
C VAL A 124 2.99 13.01 5.39
N ARG A 125 4.22 13.06 4.87
CA ARG A 125 4.91 14.34 4.64
C ARG A 125 4.16 15.25 3.66
N GLY A 126 3.62 14.68 2.58
CA GLY A 126 2.78 15.40 1.61
C GLY A 126 1.53 15.98 2.29
N LEU A 127 0.80 15.15 3.01
CA LEU A 127 -0.42 15.55 3.73
C LEU A 127 -0.15 16.68 4.75
N LEU A 128 0.90 16.55 5.55
CA LEU A 128 1.29 17.59 6.53
C LEU A 128 1.63 18.92 5.85
N LYS A 129 2.31 18.88 4.71
CA LYS A 129 2.62 20.08 3.91
C LYS A 129 1.34 20.78 3.41
N ASP A 130 0.38 20.00 2.93
CA ASP A 130 -0.90 20.55 2.44
C ASP A 130 -1.75 21.14 3.56
N LEU A 131 -1.80 20.48 4.72
CA LEU A 131 -2.48 21.01 5.90
C LEU A 131 -1.87 22.33 6.39
N ARG A 132 -0.53 22.44 6.38
CA ARG A 132 0.17 23.69 6.77
C ARG A 132 -0.13 24.82 5.78
N LYS A 133 -0.17 24.54 4.47
CA LYS A 133 -0.54 25.54 3.45
C LYS A 133 -1.97 26.02 3.63
N GLY A 134 -2.92 25.12 3.87
CA GLY A 134 -4.31 25.47 4.12
C GLY A 134 -4.49 26.39 5.34
N LYS A 135 -3.81 26.11 6.45
CA LYS A 135 -3.82 26.98 7.65
C LYS A 135 -3.27 28.39 7.35
N ARG A 136 -2.18 28.49 6.59
CA ARG A 136 -1.61 29.81 6.21
C ARG A 136 -2.54 30.61 5.35
N GLN A 137 -3.26 30.00 4.42
CA GLN A 137 -4.25 30.69 3.56
C GLN A 137 -5.44 31.20 4.34
N ILE A 138 -5.90 30.45 5.34
CA ILE A 138 -7.01 30.89 6.23
C ILE A 138 -6.56 32.09 7.08
N GLN A 139 -5.35 32.07 7.61
CA GLN A 139 -4.80 33.18 8.42
C GLN A 139 -4.46 34.43 7.58
N ALA A 140 -4.06 34.24 6.31
CA ALA A 140 -3.74 35.34 5.42
C ALA A 140 -4.98 36.00 4.76
N LYS A 141 -6.19 35.43 4.93
CA LYS A 141 -7.42 36.05 4.47
C LYS A 141 -7.70 37.26 5.38
N PRO A 142 -7.55 38.52 4.93
CA PRO A 142 -7.72 39.67 5.79
C PRO A 142 -9.13 39.69 6.32
N ARG A 143 -9.30 40.20 7.55
CA ARG A 143 -10.58 40.66 8.15
C ARG A 143 -11.21 41.82 7.37
N ALA A 144 -11.20 41.75 6.05
CA ALA A 144 -11.83 42.70 5.18
C ALA A 144 -13.32 42.32 5.09
N LYS A 145 -14.10 42.73 6.05
CA LYS A 145 -15.54 43.04 6.04
C LYS A 145 -16.09 43.18 7.45
N GLN A 146 -15.55 44.17 8.17
CA GLN A 146 -16.28 44.80 9.27
C GLN A 146 -16.08 46.32 9.09
N SER A 147 -16.71 46.88 8.12
CA SER A 147 -17.00 48.28 7.97
C SER A 147 -18.26 48.42 7.13
#